data_461b35ee8398529a8a1d46696b92875a
#
_entry.id   461b35ee8398529a8a1d46696b92875a
#
_cell.length_a   1.000
_cell.length_b   1.000
_cell.length_c   1.000
_cell.angle_alpha   90.00
_cell.angle_beta   90.00
_cell.angle_gamma   90.00
#
_symmetry.space_group_name_H-M   'P 1'
#
loop_
_entity.id
_entity.type
_entity.pdbx_description
1 polymer ?
#
loop_
_entity_poly.entity_id
_entity_poly.type
_entity_poly.pdbx_seq_one_letter_code
_entity_poly.pdbx_strand_id
1 'polypeptide(L)'
;MKSIFHDCKVTVLSQEVADDTLVTFRAVDMAADGGYEGVAFAIGVQEGSIVTTYVAHAQQDTTSGFGTAADLEGTALTFSSITGAKTVLLDIYKPAERWVRPILLVPNTAATVIVSCTAIQYNARQAPATQDATTSGSWTGEFHAQPAEGTP
;
A
#
# COMPACT_ATOMS: atom_id res chain seq x y z
N MET A 1 -2.08 6.79 -23.77
CA MET A 1 -0.98 7.44 -22.99
C MET A 1 -0.84 6.64 -21.72
N LYS A 2 0.35 6.15 -21.41
CA LYS A 2 0.60 5.41 -20.18
C LYS A 2 1.11 6.37 -19.12
N SER A 3 0.34 6.61 -18.09
CA SER A 3 0.75 7.39 -16.93
C SER A 3 0.13 6.80 -15.67
N ILE A 4 0.73 7.10 -14.53
CA ILE A 4 0.22 6.63 -13.24
C ILE A 4 -1.21 7.13 -12.98
N PHE A 5 -1.56 8.32 -13.47
CA PHE A 5 -2.90 8.88 -13.32
C PHE A 5 -3.94 8.32 -14.28
N HIS A 6 -3.50 7.72 -15.38
CA HIS A 6 -4.40 7.17 -16.40
C HIS A 6 -4.63 5.67 -16.20
N ASP A 7 -3.56 4.93 -15.89
CA ASP A 7 -3.57 3.47 -15.89
C ASP A 7 -3.50 2.86 -14.48
N CYS A 8 -3.30 3.70 -13.46
CA CYS A 8 -3.19 3.27 -12.07
C CYS A 8 -4.15 4.05 -11.16
N LYS A 9 -4.61 3.39 -10.10
CA LYS A 9 -5.31 4.04 -8.99
C LYS A 9 -4.38 4.08 -7.79
N VAL A 10 -4.21 5.28 -7.23
CA VAL A 10 -3.41 5.49 -6.02
C VAL A 10 -4.34 5.72 -4.84
N THR A 11 -4.18 4.94 -3.79
CA THR A 11 -5.00 5.02 -2.57
C THR A 11 -4.10 5.03 -1.34
N VAL A 12 -4.23 6.04 -0.48
CA VAL A 12 -3.57 6.03 0.83
C VAL A 12 -4.37 5.15 1.77
N LEU A 13 -3.75 4.09 2.30
CA LEU A 13 -4.42 3.10 3.14
C LEU A 13 -4.41 3.49 4.61
N SER A 14 -3.28 3.96 5.14
CA SER A 14 -3.18 4.59 6.46
C SER A 14 -1.86 5.33 6.62
N GLN A 15 -1.86 6.22 7.61
CA GLN A 15 -0.66 6.81 8.21
C GLN A 15 -0.94 6.92 9.70
N GLU A 16 -0.20 6.19 10.51
CA GLU A 16 -0.45 6.11 11.95
C GLU A 16 0.84 5.87 12.73
N VAL A 17 0.74 6.05 14.03
CA VAL A 17 1.75 5.64 15.00
C VAL A 17 1.39 4.24 15.46
N ALA A 18 2.21 3.27 15.12
CA ALA A 18 2.01 1.89 15.55
C ALA A 18 2.56 1.69 16.96
N ASP A 19 1.68 1.28 17.86
CA ASP A 19 2.00 0.81 19.22
C ASP A 19 1.66 -0.67 19.42
N ASP A 20 1.16 -1.30 18.37
CA ASP A 20 0.72 -2.70 18.32
C ASP A 20 1.73 -3.59 17.60
N THR A 21 1.66 -4.89 17.92
CA THR A 21 2.46 -5.93 17.28
C THR A 21 2.01 -6.25 15.85
N LEU A 22 0.82 -5.83 15.47
CA LEU A 22 0.23 -6.09 14.16
C LEU A 22 -0.49 -4.86 13.62
N VAL A 23 0.00 -4.29 12.54
CA VAL A 23 -0.69 -3.24 11.80
C VAL A 23 -1.43 -3.84 10.62
N THR A 24 -2.75 -3.70 10.62
CA THR A 24 -3.62 -4.15 9.53
C THR A 24 -4.08 -2.93 8.73
N PHE A 25 -3.57 -2.78 7.53
CA PHE A 25 -3.97 -1.68 6.65
C PHE A 25 -5.33 -1.95 5.99
N ARG A 26 -5.95 -0.89 5.51
CA ARG A 26 -7.17 -1.01 4.71
C ARG A 26 -6.94 -1.85 3.46
N ALA A 27 -7.99 -2.56 3.06
CA ALA A 27 -7.98 -3.34 1.83
C ALA A 27 -8.28 -2.48 0.60
N VAL A 28 -7.81 -2.93 -0.54
CA VAL A 28 -8.20 -2.43 -1.85
C VAL A 28 -9.12 -3.41 -2.57
N ASP A 29 -10.05 -2.87 -3.33
CA ASP A 29 -10.96 -3.63 -4.19
C ASP A 29 -10.35 -3.78 -5.58
N MET A 30 -9.91 -4.98 -5.93
CA MET A 30 -9.32 -5.26 -7.24
C MET A 30 -10.34 -5.26 -8.38
N ALA A 31 -11.64 -5.28 -8.06
CA ALA A 31 -12.72 -5.19 -9.05
C ALA A 31 -13.26 -3.76 -9.22
N ALA A 32 -12.79 -2.78 -8.43
CA ALA A 32 -13.19 -1.39 -8.58
C ALA A 32 -12.86 -0.85 -9.98
N ASP A 33 -13.64 0.11 -10.46
CA ASP A 33 -13.41 0.84 -11.73
C ASP A 33 -13.19 -0.08 -12.95
N GLY A 34 -13.88 -1.22 -12.99
CA GLY A 34 -13.74 -2.22 -14.07
C GLY A 34 -12.63 -3.24 -13.85
N GLY A 35 -11.83 -3.10 -12.81
CA GLY A 35 -10.84 -4.07 -12.35
C GLY A 35 -9.39 -3.68 -12.65
N TYR A 36 -8.50 -4.19 -11.80
CA TYR A 36 -7.06 -4.05 -11.88
C TYR A 36 -6.40 -5.42 -11.90
N GLU A 37 -5.26 -5.55 -12.57
CA GLU A 37 -4.54 -6.82 -12.62
C GLU A 37 -3.54 -6.98 -11.48
N GLY A 38 -3.06 -5.88 -10.90
CA GLY A 38 -2.11 -5.93 -9.81
C GLY A 38 -2.22 -4.75 -8.87
N VAL A 39 -1.59 -4.88 -7.72
CA VAL A 39 -1.44 -3.83 -6.72
C VAL A 39 -0.06 -3.87 -6.11
N ALA A 40 0.59 -2.73 -6.05
CA ALA A 40 1.83 -2.53 -5.31
C ALA A 40 1.52 -1.73 -4.03
N PHE A 41 1.93 -2.26 -2.88
CA PHE A 41 1.85 -1.59 -1.59
C PHE A 41 3.21 -0.99 -1.23
N ALA A 42 3.28 0.32 -1.17
CA ALA A 42 4.44 1.04 -0.66
C ALA A 42 4.24 1.27 0.84
N ILE A 43 4.93 0.50 1.66
CA ILE A 43 4.86 0.54 3.13
C ILE A 43 6.05 1.31 3.65
N GLY A 44 5.81 2.49 4.20
CA GLY A 44 6.82 3.31 4.87
C GLY A 44 6.86 2.99 6.35
N VAL A 45 8.05 2.78 6.88
CA VAL A 45 8.30 2.58 8.31
C VAL A 45 9.37 3.55 8.76
N GLN A 46 9.09 4.31 9.82
CA GLN A 46 10.06 5.21 10.45
C GLN A 46 10.12 4.92 11.94
N GLU A 47 11.31 4.62 12.41
CA GLU A 47 11.59 4.27 13.80
C GLU A 47 12.59 5.25 14.43
N GLY A 48 12.42 5.49 15.74
CA GLY A 48 13.22 6.51 16.44
C GLY A 48 14.62 6.05 16.87
N SER A 49 14.85 4.80 17.30
CA SER A 49 16.14 4.45 17.91
C SER A 49 16.49 2.95 18.05
N ILE A 50 15.67 2.01 17.66
CA ILE A 50 15.91 0.58 17.90
C ILE A 50 15.94 -0.18 16.58
N VAL A 51 16.97 -1.03 16.41
CA VAL A 51 17.01 -1.98 15.27
C VAL A 51 16.11 -3.17 15.60
N THR A 52 15.01 -3.28 14.88
CA THR A 52 14.07 -4.39 15.02
C THR A 52 13.79 -5.03 13.66
N THR A 53 13.21 -6.22 13.69
CA THR A 53 12.87 -6.96 12.48
C THR A 53 11.37 -6.87 12.27
N TYR A 54 10.97 -6.36 11.11
CA TYR A 54 9.60 -6.27 10.66
C TYR A 54 9.32 -7.35 9.61
N VAL A 55 8.07 -7.76 9.51
CA VAL A 55 7.61 -8.64 8.44
C VAL A 55 6.37 -8.04 7.79
N ALA A 56 6.48 -7.72 6.50
CA ALA A 56 5.34 -7.34 5.70
C ALA A 56 4.86 -8.54 4.88
N HIS A 57 3.55 -8.75 4.80
CA HIS A 57 2.94 -9.75 3.93
C HIS A 57 1.57 -9.26 3.43
N ALA A 58 0.97 -9.96 2.49
CA ALA A 58 -0.35 -9.64 1.99
C ALA A 58 -1.37 -10.73 2.35
N GLN A 59 -2.62 -10.31 2.52
CA GLN A 59 -3.79 -11.15 2.66
C GLN A 59 -4.81 -10.85 1.58
N GLN A 60 -5.61 -11.84 1.23
CA GLN A 60 -6.74 -11.69 0.33
C GLN A 60 -8.02 -12.28 0.94
N ASP A 61 -9.17 -11.83 0.44
CA ASP A 61 -10.50 -12.34 0.81
C ASP A 61 -11.50 -12.04 -0.31
N THR A 62 -12.53 -12.85 -0.42
CA THR A 62 -13.66 -12.60 -1.31
C THR A 62 -14.51 -11.40 -0.89
N THR A 63 -14.46 -11.04 0.40
CA THR A 63 -15.25 -9.97 1.02
C THR A 63 -14.38 -8.89 1.66
N SER A 64 -14.88 -7.66 1.72
CA SER A 64 -14.20 -6.53 2.35
C SER A 64 -14.02 -6.67 3.87
N GLY A 65 -14.77 -7.56 4.50
CA GLY A 65 -14.73 -7.78 5.95
C GLY A 65 -13.59 -8.70 6.40
N PHE A 66 -12.91 -9.38 5.47
CA PHE A 66 -11.81 -10.29 5.77
C PHE A 66 -12.15 -11.36 6.83
N GLY A 67 -13.39 -11.87 6.80
CA GLY A 67 -13.83 -12.92 7.73
C GLY A 67 -13.22 -14.30 7.44
N THR A 68 -12.75 -14.51 6.22
CA THR A 68 -12.09 -15.73 5.74
C THR A 68 -10.72 -15.44 5.13
N ALA A 69 -10.05 -14.40 5.65
CA ALA A 69 -8.77 -13.94 5.14
C ALA A 69 -7.73 -15.06 5.03
N ALA A 70 -7.08 -15.15 3.89
CA ALA A 70 -5.97 -16.06 3.65
C ALA A 70 -4.69 -15.26 3.37
N ASP A 71 -3.58 -15.69 3.98
CA ASP A 71 -2.28 -15.15 3.65
C ASP A 71 -1.86 -15.57 2.24
N LEU A 72 -1.32 -14.63 1.48
CA LEU A 72 -0.75 -14.92 0.18
C LEU A 72 0.62 -15.56 0.35
N GLU A 73 0.74 -16.81 -0.08
CA GLU A 73 1.98 -17.59 0.02
C GLU A 73 3.14 -16.88 -0.70
N GLY A 74 4.31 -16.88 -0.05
CA GLY A 74 5.52 -16.28 -0.61
C GLY A 74 5.59 -14.76 -0.55
N THR A 75 4.60 -14.07 0.02
CA THR A 75 4.60 -12.60 0.11
C THR A 75 5.31 -12.05 1.35
N ALA A 76 5.72 -12.90 2.29
CA ALA A 76 6.39 -12.47 3.50
C ALA A 76 7.76 -11.87 3.20
N LEU A 77 7.90 -10.57 3.47
CA LEU A 77 9.11 -9.80 3.28
C LEU A 77 9.63 -9.34 4.64
N THR A 78 10.75 -9.92 5.05
CA THR A 78 11.44 -9.59 6.31
C THR A 78 12.46 -8.48 6.09
N PHE A 79 12.43 -7.45 6.91
CA PHE A 79 13.39 -6.34 6.84
C PHE A 79 13.69 -5.78 8.23
N SER A 80 14.87 -5.20 8.38
CA SER A 80 15.24 -4.50 9.60
C SER A 80 15.17 -3.01 9.36
N SER A 81 14.56 -2.29 10.30
CA SER A 81 14.69 -0.85 10.36
C SER A 81 16.01 -0.51 11.05
N ILE A 82 16.78 0.33 10.40
CA ILE A 82 17.95 1.00 11.00
C ILE A 82 17.49 2.43 11.23
N THR A 83 17.98 3.11 12.27
CA THR A 83 17.66 4.52 12.54
C THR A 83 17.39 5.32 11.26
N GLY A 84 16.13 5.68 11.02
CA GLY A 84 15.69 6.38 9.83
C GLY A 84 14.40 5.83 9.23
N ALA A 85 14.06 6.37 8.07
CA ALA A 85 12.88 5.94 7.32
C ALA A 85 13.25 4.85 6.31
N LYS A 86 12.41 3.84 6.18
CA LYS A 86 12.52 2.78 5.16
C LYS A 86 11.19 2.61 4.45
N THR A 87 11.23 2.46 3.14
CA THR A 87 10.08 2.08 2.33
C THR A 87 10.29 0.68 1.78
N VAL A 88 9.27 -0.14 1.93
CA VAL A 88 9.20 -1.50 1.42
C VAL A 88 8.11 -1.58 0.37
N LEU A 89 8.40 -2.21 -0.75
CA LEU A 89 7.44 -2.41 -1.83
C LEU A 89 7.03 -3.88 -1.87
N LEU A 90 5.74 -4.12 -1.72
CA LEU A 90 5.13 -5.43 -1.84
C LEU A 90 4.20 -5.42 -3.07
N ASP A 91 4.60 -6.12 -4.13
CA ASP A 91 3.88 -6.14 -5.40
C ASP A 91 3.15 -7.46 -5.58
N ILE A 92 1.83 -7.40 -5.76
CA ILE A 92 0.94 -8.54 -5.92
C ILE A 92 0.31 -8.49 -7.32
N TYR A 93 0.67 -9.43 -8.16
CA TYR A 93 0.14 -9.54 -9.51
C TYR A 93 -0.89 -10.67 -9.59
N LYS A 94 -2.08 -10.35 -10.10
CA LYS A 94 -3.21 -11.27 -10.27
C LYS A 94 -3.59 -12.03 -8.99
N PRO A 95 -3.97 -11.32 -7.90
CA PRO A 95 -4.51 -11.99 -6.74
C PRO A 95 -5.73 -12.84 -7.13
N ALA A 96 -5.94 -13.96 -6.44
CA ALA A 96 -7.03 -14.87 -6.76
C ALA A 96 -8.40 -14.33 -6.31
N GLU A 97 -8.40 -13.45 -5.30
CA GLU A 97 -9.62 -12.92 -4.71
C GLU A 97 -9.76 -11.41 -4.90
N ARG A 98 -10.97 -10.91 -4.66
CA ARG A 98 -11.35 -9.54 -4.96
C ARG A 98 -10.66 -8.51 -4.06
N TRP A 99 -10.52 -8.82 -2.78
CA TRP A 99 -10.00 -7.87 -1.80
C TRP A 99 -8.60 -8.26 -1.37
N VAL A 100 -7.69 -7.29 -1.36
CA VAL A 100 -6.29 -7.49 -0.97
C VAL A 100 -5.89 -6.40 0.04
N ARG A 101 -5.18 -6.80 1.10
CA ARG A 101 -4.63 -5.86 2.08
C ARG A 101 -3.21 -6.24 2.47
N PRO A 102 -2.35 -5.28 2.78
CA PRO A 102 -1.07 -5.55 3.39
C PRO A 102 -1.21 -5.63 4.91
N ILE A 103 -0.34 -6.42 5.51
CA ILE A 103 -0.17 -6.58 6.95
C ILE A 103 1.28 -6.28 7.29
N LEU A 104 1.51 -5.58 8.40
CA LEU A 104 2.85 -5.34 8.93
C LEU A 104 2.93 -5.84 10.37
N LEU A 105 3.78 -6.83 10.58
CA LEU A 105 4.16 -7.28 11.92
C LEU A 105 5.23 -6.34 12.48
N VAL A 106 4.93 -5.71 13.60
CA VAL A 106 5.81 -4.79 14.33
C VAL A 106 6.26 -5.50 15.60
N PRO A 107 7.56 -5.58 15.89
CA PRO A 107 8.03 -6.22 17.11
C PRO A 107 7.56 -5.48 18.37
N ASN A 108 7.11 -6.22 19.37
CA ASN A 108 6.57 -5.70 20.64
C ASN A 108 7.55 -4.85 21.48
N THR A 109 8.80 -4.74 21.05
CA THR A 109 9.85 -3.95 21.71
C THR A 109 10.16 -2.64 21.00
N ALA A 110 9.44 -2.35 19.93
CA ALA A 110 9.63 -1.12 19.17
C ALA A 110 9.16 0.09 20.00
N ALA A 111 10.03 1.07 20.11
CA ALA A 111 9.61 2.42 20.47
C ALA A 111 8.63 2.94 19.40
N THR A 112 7.96 4.04 19.63
CA THR A 112 7.03 4.67 18.70
C THR A 112 7.46 4.55 17.25
N VAL A 113 6.71 3.79 16.45
CA VAL A 113 6.95 3.56 15.03
C VAL A 113 5.88 4.28 14.22
N ILE A 114 6.31 5.13 13.30
CA ILE A 114 5.39 5.76 12.35
C ILE A 114 5.32 4.86 11.12
N VAL A 115 4.12 4.45 10.77
CA VAL A 115 3.87 3.62 9.59
C VAL A 115 2.93 4.33 8.62
N SER A 116 3.18 4.14 7.34
CA SER A 116 2.33 4.62 6.26
C SER A 116 2.20 3.56 5.20
N CYS A 117 1.08 3.52 4.51
CA CYS A 117 0.91 2.63 3.38
C CYS A 117 0.13 3.30 2.26
N THR A 118 0.67 3.20 1.06
CA THR A 118 0.02 3.63 -0.17
C THR A 118 -0.11 2.44 -1.12
N ALA A 119 -1.32 2.20 -1.60
CA ALA A 119 -1.59 1.21 -2.63
C ALA A 119 -1.58 1.87 -4.02
N ILE A 120 -0.94 1.21 -4.97
CA ILE A 120 -0.93 1.56 -6.38
C ILE A 120 -1.51 0.37 -7.14
N GLN A 121 -2.81 0.43 -7.46
CA GLN A 121 -3.46 -0.56 -8.32
C GLN A 121 -3.14 -0.22 -9.78
N TYR A 122 -2.69 -1.20 -10.55
CA TYR A 122 -2.18 -0.98 -11.91
C TYR A 122 -2.77 -1.95 -12.93
N ASN A 123 -2.49 -1.70 -14.20
CA ASN A 123 -3.08 -2.40 -15.33
C ASN A 123 -4.62 -2.37 -15.26
N ALA A 124 -5.17 -1.16 -15.15
CA ALA A 124 -6.61 -0.96 -15.18
C ALA A 124 -7.21 -1.55 -16.46
N ARG A 125 -8.24 -2.38 -16.33
CA ARG A 125 -8.97 -2.94 -17.47
C ARG A 125 -9.82 -1.89 -18.19
N GLN A 126 -10.14 -0.81 -17.48
CA GLN A 126 -10.87 0.34 -18.02
C GLN A 126 -10.12 1.63 -17.65
N ALA A 127 -9.65 2.35 -18.64
CA ALA A 127 -8.95 3.62 -18.46
C ALA A 127 -9.87 4.80 -18.87
N PRO A 128 -9.74 6.00 -18.29
CA PRO A 128 -8.82 6.32 -17.19
C PRO A 128 -9.28 5.76 -15.84
N ALA A 129 -8.33 5.42 -14.97
CA ALA A 129 -8.63 5.00 -13.61
C ALA A 129 -9.18 6.16 -12.78
N THR A 130 -10.22 5.88 -11.99
CA THR A 130 -10.79 6.90 -11.08
C THR A 130 -9.94 6.99 -9.82
N GLN A 131 -9.39 8.17 -9.55
CA GLN A 131 -8.58 8.41 -8.37
C GLN A 131 -9.46 8.55 -7.12
N ASP A 132 -9.03 7.96 -6.02
CA ASP A 132 -9.74 8.05 -4.75
C ASP A 132 -9.37 9.34 -4.01
N ALA A 133 -10.20 10.37 -4.20
CA ALA A 133 -9.99 11.69 -3.58
C ALA A 133 -10.72 11.86 -2.24
N THR A 134 -11.51 10.87 -1.81
CA THR A 134 -12.49 11.09 -0.73
C THR A 134 -12.19 10.37 0.57
N THR A 135 -11.13 9.56 0.64
CA THR A 135 -10.86 8.76 1.82
C THR A 135 -9.93 9.46 2.80
N SER A 136 -10.09 9.18 4.08
CA SER A 136 -9.19 9.58 5.16
C SER A 136 -7.75 9.23 4.79
N GLY A 137 -6.90 10.22 4.62
CA GLY A 137 -5.58 10.06 4.02
C GLY A 137 -5.60 10.41 2.53
N SER A 138 -6.14 11.59 2.19
CA SER A 138 -6.13 12.09 0.81
C SER A 138 -4.70 12.39 0.34
N TRP A 139 -4.46 12.12 -0.93
CA TRP A 139 -3.27 12.59 -1.61
C TRP A 139 -3.67 13.66 -2.63
N THR A 140 -2.73 14.53 -2.95
CA THR A 140 -2.89 15.52 -4.02
C THR A 140 -1.79 15.30 -5.04
N GLY A 141 -2.16 15.28 -6.31
CA GLY A 141 -1.22 15.12 -7.38
C GLY A 141 -1.82 15.53 -8.71
N GLU A 142 -0.96 15.86 -9.65
CA GLU A 142 -1.33 16.19 -11.01
C GLU A 142 -0.36 15.59 -12.02
N PHE A 143 -0.84 15.44 -13.25
CA PHE A 143 -0.07 14.92 -14.35
C PHE A 143 0.46 16.08 -15.20
N HIS A 144 1.78 16.12 -15.38
CA HIS A 144 2.45 17.07 -16.26
C HIS A 144 3.04 16.34 -17.47
N ALA A 145 2.55 16.64 -18.66
CA ALA A 145 3.15 16.16 -19.90
C ALA A 145 4.18 17.19 -20.38
N GLN A 146 5.45 16.82 -20.39
CA GLN A 146 6.57 17.65 -20.88
C GLN A 146 6.55 19.08 -20.28
N PRO A 147 6.64 19.20 -18.94
CA PRO A 147 6.66 20.53 -18.34
C PRO A 147 7.86 21.33 -18.85
N ALA A 148 7.65 22.61 -19.14
CA ALA A 148 8.74 23.51 -19.48
C ALA A 148 9.61 23.81 -18.25
N GLU A 149 10.89 24.11 -18.46
CA GLU A 149 11.74 24.64 -17.40
C GLU A 149 11.24 26.02 -16.98
N GLY A 150 11.14 26.23 -15.67
CA GLY A 150 10.65 27.50 -15.11
C GLY A 150 10.55 27.47 -13.59
N THR A 151 9.97 28.52 -13.06
CA THR A 151 9.65 28.59 -11.63
C THR A 151 8.41 27.75 -11.35
N PRO A 152 8.38 26.88 -10.30
CA PRO A 152 7.21 26.07 -9.93
C PRO A 152 6.06 26.93 -9.41
#